data_6f1a13e01c1bf8c52cf053e2ba79197e
#
_entry.id   6f1a13e01c1bf8c52cf053e2ba79197e
#
_cell.length_a   1.000
_cell.length_b   1.000
_cell.length_c   1.000
_cell.angle_alpha   90.00
_cell.angle_beta   90.00
_cell.angle_gamma   90.00
#
_symmetry.space_group_name_H-M   'P 1'
#
loop_
_entity.id
_entity.type
_entity.pdbx_description
1 polymer ?
#
loop_
_entity_poly.entity_id
_entity_poly.type
_entity_poly.pdbx_seq_one_letter_code
_entity_poly.pdbx_strand_id
1 'polypeptide(L)'
;MKINYTIALTLLGGIALGSAAVQGLHAQMKPPAYVVIGIQKINDAAAFNAGVVDRPNAAANLKAAGGEWLIRSTKFTKLDGNPPERLIVLKFDSVEKAQAFQNTPAQKEVNAIREKTTDSLSFIVEGYAN
;
A
#
# COMPACT_ATOMS: atom_id res chain seq x y z
N MET A 1 -11.86 -4.87 55.87
CA MET A 1 -11.45 -3.74 55.07
C MET A 1 -10.43 -4.05 53.96
N LYS A 2 -9.40 -4.83 54.24
CA LYS A 2 -8.39 -5.21 53.24
C LYS A 2 -8.91 -6.02 52.08
N ILE A 3 -9.94 -6.83 52.24
CA ILE A 3 -10.55 -7.68 51.21
C ILE A 3 -11.26 -6.84 50.14
N ASN A 4 -11.87 -5.71 50.51
CA ASN A 4 -12.59 -4.86 49.56
C ASN A 4 -11.67 -4.14 48.60
N TYR A 5 -10.46 -3.79 49.00
CA TYR A 5 -9.47 -3.15 48.14
C TYR A 5 -8.92 -4.09 47.09
N THR A 6 -8.76 -5.35 47.44
CA THR A 6 -8.25 -6.39 46.52
C THR A 6 -9.25 -6.67 45.41
N ILE A 7 -10.55 -6.70 45.73
CA ILE A 7 -11.63 -6.91 44.73
C ILE A 7 -11.74 -5.70 43.82
N ALA A 8 -11.62 -4.48 44.33
CA ALA A 8 -11.65 -3.26 43.52
C ALA A 8 -10.49 -3.20 42.51
N LEU A 9 -9.30 -3.60 42.91
CA LEU A 9 -8.12 -3.67 42.02
C LEU A 9 -8.29 -4.72 40.92
N THR A 10 -8.91 -5.86 41.22
CA THR A 10 -9.18 -6.89 40.21
C THR A 10 -10.18 -6.44 39.17
N LEU A 11 -11.22 -5.72 39.56
CA LEU A 11 -12.21 -5.14 38.65
C LEU A 11 -11.60 -4.07 37.72
N LEU A 12 -10.74 -3.20 38.23
CA LEU A 12 -10.04 -2.21 37.43
C LEU A 12 -9.09 -2.85 36.41
N GLY A 13 -8.39 -3.90 36.80
CA GLY A 13 -7.52 -4.66 35.89
C GLY A 13 -8.29 -5.32 34.77
N GLY A 14 -9.48 -5.86 35.04
CA GLY A 14 -10.35 -6.50 34.05
C GLY A 14 -10.86 -5.51 33.00
N ILE A 15 -11.24 -4.29 33.39
CA ILE A 15 -11.71 -3.24 32.47
C ILE A 15 -10.58 -2.78 31.56
N ALA A 16 -9.37 -2.59 32.06
CA ALA A 16 -8.21 -2.17 31.29
C ALA A 16 -7.83 -3.21 30.23
N LEU A 17 -7.87 -4.50 30.57
CA LEU A 17 -7.61 -5.59 29.62
C LEU A 17 -8.68 -5.67 28.52
N GLY A 18 -9.94 -5.46 28.84
CA GLY A 18 -11.04 -5.43 27.88
C GLY A 18 -10.90 -4.28 26.87
N SER A 19 -10.52 -3.09 27.32
CA SER A 19 -10.31 -1.92 26.47
C SER A 19 -9.14 -2.12 25.50
N ALA A 20 -8.03 -2.70 25.94
CA ALA A 20 -6.87 -3.00 25.10
C ALA A 20 -7.20 -4.04 24.01
N ALA A 21 -7.99 -5.07 24.31
CA ALA A 21 -8.42 -6.07 23.35
C ALA A 21 -9.32 -5.46 22.27
N VAL A 22 -10.25 -4.56 22.62
CA VAL A 22 -11.14 -3.88 21.68
C VAL A 22 -10.34 -2.98 20.75
N GLN A 23 -9.36 -2.23 21.25
CA GLN A 23 -8.49 -1.38 20.45
C GLN A 23 -7.63 -2.22 19.47
N GLY A 24 -7.14 -3.37 19.89
CA GLY A 24 -6.40 -4.29 19.05
C GLY A 24 -7.23 -4.83 17.88
N LEU A 25 -8.50 -5.16 18.11
CA LEU A 25 -9.43 -5.60 17.08
C LEU A 25 -9.72 -4.47 16.07
N HIS A 26 -9.92 -3.23 16.51
CA HIS A 26 -10.10 -2.09 15.62
C HIS A 26 -8.86 -1.81 14.77
N ALA A 27 -7.66 -1.95 15.31
CA ALA A 27 -6.41 -1.80 14.56
C ALA A 27 -6.26 -2.87 13.45
N GLN A 28 -6.77 -4.09 13.67
CA GLN A 28 -6.77 -5.18 12.68
C GLN A 28 -7.80 -4.96 11.55
N MET A 29 -8.79 -4.09 11.77
CA MET A 29 -9.85 -3.79 10.80
C MET A 29 -9.55 -2.57 9.92
N LYS A 30 -8.33 -2.04 9.94
CA LYS A 30 -7.93 -0.97 9.02
C LYS A 30 -8.06 -1.45 7.57
N PRO A 31 -8.67 -0.64 6.68
CA PRO A 31 -8.77 -1.02 5.30
C PRO A 31 -7.38 -1.08 4.66
N PRO A 32 -7.18 -1.98 3.70
CA PRO A 32 -5.96 -1.99 2.92
C PRO A 32 -5.88 -0.74 2.04
N ALA A 33 -4.70 -0.45 1.55
CA ALA A 33 -4.48 0.63 0.59
C ALA A 33 -3.84 0.08 -0.68
N TYR A 34 -4.16 0.69 -1.79
CA TYR A 34 -3.66 0.31 -3.10
C TYR A 34 -2.94 1.49 -3.74
N VAL A 35 -1.75 1.24 -4.25
CA VAL A 35 -1.08 2.18 -5.16
C VAL A 35 -1.45 1.78 -6.57
N VAL A 36 -2.13 2.66 -7.28
CA VAL A 36 -2.58 2.43 -8.65
C VAL A 36 -1.76 3.31 -9.59
N ILE A 37 -1.14 2.69 -10.57
CA ILE A 37 -0.35 3.38 -11.58
C ILE A 37 -0.88 2.98 -12.96
N GLY A 38 -1.50 3.94 -13.65
CA GLY A 38 -2.00 3.77 -15.00
C GLY A 38 -1.07 4.48 -15.98
N ILE A 39 -0.40 3.75 -16.85
CA ILE A 39 0.50 4.29 -17.86
C ILE A 39 -0.24 4.34 -19.18
N GLN A 40 -0.63 5.54 -19.61
CA GLN A 40 -1.40 5.76 -20.83
C GLN A 40 -0.52 5.65 -22.07
N LYS A 41 0.73 6.10 -21.97
CA LYS A 41 1.68 6.08 -23.08
C LYS A 41 3.10 6.02 -22.54
N ILE A 42 3.93 5.22 -23.19
CA ILE A 42 5.37 5.14 -22.92
C ILE A 42 6.07 5.95 -24.03
N ASN A 43 6.71 7.05 -23.66
CA ASN A 43 7.36 7.98 -24.59
C ASN A 43 8.82 7.60 -24.88
N ASP A 44 9.49 6.96 -23.90
CA ASP A 44 10.87 6.48 -24.00
C ASP A 44 10.94 5.08 -23.41
N ALA A 45 10.72 4.07 -24.25
CA ALA A 45 10.67 2.68 -23.82
C ALA A 45 12.00 2.17 -23.25
N ALA A 46 13.13 2.58 -23.82
CA ALA A 46 14.45 2.15 -23.36
C ALA A 46 14.73 2.65 -21.95
N ALA A 47 14.53 3.93 -21.69
CA ALA A 47 14.73 4.53 -20.38
C ALA A 47 13.72 4.02 -19.34
N PHE A 48 12.46 3.84 -19.74
CA PHE A 48 11.42 3.27 -18.89
C PHE A 48 11.75 1.83 -18.49
N ASN A 49 12.14 0.99 -19.44
CA ASN A 49 12.50 -0.39 -19.14
C ASN A 49 13.71 -0.47 -18.22
N ALA A 50 14.76 0.28 -18.50
CA ALA A 50 15.96 0.28 -17.68
C ALA A 50 15.74 0.78 -16.25
N GLY A 51 14.96 1.85 -16.10
CA GLY A 51 14.79 2.53 -14.80
C GLY A 51 13.58 2.10 -13.99
N VAL A 52 12.58 1.48 -14.62
CA VAL A 52 11.33 1.08 -13.94
C VAL A 52 11.10 -0.42 -13.97
N VAL A 53 11.20 -1.05 -15.15
CA VAL A 53 10.86 -2.47 -15.32
C VAL A 53 11.97 -3.39 -14.86
N ASP A 54 13.19 -3.18 -15.36
CA ASP A 54 14.34 -4.08 -15.15
C ASP A 54 15.19 -3.70 -13.93
N ARG A 55 14.62 -2.97 -13.04
CA ARG A 55 15.28 -2.47 -11.85
C ARG A 55 15.70 -3.59 -10.91
N PRO A 56 16.97 -3.63 -10.49
CA PRO A 56 17.37 -4.60 -9.47
C PRO A 56 16.68 -4.30 -8.13
N ASN A 57 16.40 -5.34 -7.37
CA ASN A 57 15.84 -5.27 -6.01
C ASN A 57 14.40 -4.68 -5.90
N ALA A 58 13.71 -4.45 -6.99
CA ALA A 58 12.34 -3.90 -6.95
C ALA A 58 11.39 -4.77 -6.13
N ALA A 59 11.40 -6.08 -6.34
CA ALA A 59 10.58 -7.03 -5.60
C ALA A 59 10.95 -7.09 -4.12
N ALA A 60 12.25 -7.09 -3.81
CA ALA A 60 12.75 -7.12 -2.44
C ALA A 60 12.39 -5.84 -1.68
N ASN A 61 12.50 -4.68 -2.32
CA ASN A 61 12.15 -3.39 -1.73
C ASN A 61 10.65 -3.31 -1.43
N LEU A 62 9.81 -3.79 -2.34
CA LEU A 62 8.37 -3.83 -2.14
C LEU A 62 8.00 -4.74 -0.97
N LYS A 63 8.56 -5.94 -0.92
CA LYS A 63 8.33 -6.91 0.15
C LYS A 63 8.78 -6.37 1.51
N ALA A 64 9.95 -5.74 1.57
CA ALA A 64 10.46 -5.13 2.80
C ALA A 64 9.55 -4.02 3.32
N ALA A 65 8.86 -3.31 2.45
CA ALA A 65 7.88 -2.27 2.81
C ALA A 65 6.49 -2.83 3.16
N GLY A 66 6.31 -4.14 3.12
CA GLY A 66 5.02 -4.79 3.38
C GLY A 66 4.03 -4.71 2.22
N GLY A 67 4.53 -4.45 1.02
CA GLY A 67 3.71 -4.39 -0.18
C GLY A 67 3.71 -5.70 -0.98
N GLU A 68 2.71 -5.86 -1.82
CA GLU A 68 2.63 -6.97 -2.76
C GLU A 68 2.08 -6.52 -4.12
N TRP A 69 2.50 -7.22 -5.16
CA TRP A 69 1.96 -7.02 -6.51
C TRP A 69 0.58 -7.66 -6.61
N LEU A 70 -0.44 -6.88 -6.99
CA LEU A 70 -1.75 -7.43 -7.34
C LEU A 70 -1.96 -7.47 -8.85
N ILE A 71 -1.61 -6.39 -9.53
CA ILE A 71 -1.75 -6.28 -10.98
C ILE A 71 -0.46 -5.72 -11.55
N ARG A 72 0.02 -6.34 -12.60
CA ARG A 72 1.11 -5.88 -13.43
C ARG A 72 0.85 -6.39 -14.84
N SER A 73 0.05 -5.65 -15.60
CA SER A 73 -0.49 -6.15 -16.86
C SER A 73 -0.46 -5.12 -17.98
N THR A 74 -0.31 -5.61 -19.19
CA THR A 74 -0.48 -4.89 -20.44
C THR A 74 -1.67 -5.44 -21.25
N LYS A 75 -2.39 -6.42 -20.67
CA LYS A 75 -3.50 -7.10 -21.35
C LYS A 75 -4.82 -6.67 -20.74
N PHE A 76 -5.67 -6.10 -21.55
CA PHE A 76 -6.96 -5.56 -21.12
C PHE A 76 -8.08 -6.09 -22.01
N THR A 77 -9.23 -6.37 -21.41
CA THR A 77 -10.47 -6.59 -22.13
C THR A 77 -11.30 -5.32 -21.99
N LYS A 78 -11.47 -4.61 -23.09
CA LYS A 78 -12.17 -3.33 -23.11
C LYS A 78 -13.67 -3.52 -22.90
N LEU A 79 -14.23 -2.74 -21.98
CA LEU A 79 -15.69 -2.59 -21.80
C LEU A 79 -16.13 -1.26 -22.38
N ASP A 80 -15.54 -0.17 -21.92
CA ASP A 80 -15.75 1.18 -22.42
C ASP A 80 -14.48 2.03 -22.23
N GLY A 81 -14.37 3.14 -22.96
CA GLY A 81 -13.20 4.01 -22.88
C GLY A 81 -11.93 3.36 -23.41
N ASN A 82 -10.81 3.98 -23.13
CA ASN A 82 -9.50 3.50 -23.53
C ASN A 82 -8.71 3.04 -22.31
N PRO A 83 -8.42 1.74 -22.17
CA PRO A 83 -7.58 1.26 -21.08
C PRO A 83 -6.15 1.80 -21.24
N PRO A 84 -5.37 1.87 -20.15
CA PRO A 84 -3.97 2.27 -20.24
C PRO A 84 -3.14 1.23 -21.01
N GLU A 85 -1.95 1.61 -21.46
CA GLU A 85 -1.01 0.63 -22.05
C GLU A 85 -0.49 -0.35 -21.00
N ARG A 86 -0.41 0.09 -19.74
CA ARG A 86 0.03 -0.74 -18.61
C ARG A 86 -0.67 -0.31 -17.33
N LEU A 87 -1.08 -1.28 -16.55
CA LEU A 87 -1.65 -1.05 -15.23
C LEU A 87 -0.84 -1.79 -14.18
N ILE A 88 -0.48 -1.08 -13.12
CA ILE A 88 0.23 -1.63 -11.97
C ILE A 88 -0.60 -1.31 -10.72
N VAL A 89 -0.87 -2.31 -9.92
CA VAL A 89 -1.54 -2.14 -8.62
C VAL A 89 -0.72 -2.86 -7.56
N LEU A 90 -0.32 -2.12 -6.54
CA LEU A 90 0.36 -2.63 -5.35
C LEU A 90 -0.60 -2.57 -4.18
N LYS A 91 -0.53 -3.55 -3.29
CA LYS A 91 -1.32 -3.57 -2.06
C LYS A 91 -0.44 -3.38 -0.85
N PHE A 92 -0.92 -2.57 0.11
CA PHE A 92 -0.33 -2.36 1.43
C PHE A 92 -1.42 -2.52 2.50
N ASP A 93 -1.02 -2.79 3.73
CA ASP A 93 -1.96 -2.96 4.84
C ASP A 93 -2.67 -1.65 5.24
N SER A 94 -2.10 -0.50 4.88
CA SER A 94 -2.66 0.82 5.22
C SER A 94 -2.17 1.89 4.25
N VAL A 95 -2.87 3.02 4.23
CA VAL A 95 -2.45 4.23 3.49
C VAL A 95 -1.07 4.71 3.96
N GLU A 96 -0.82 4.68 5.26
CA GLU A 96 0.45 5.13 5.85
C GLU A 96 1.63 4.29 5.35
N LYS A 97 1.47 2.98 5.24
CA LYS A 97 2.50 2.10 4.69
C LYS A 97 2.75 2.34 3.20
N ALA A 98 1.68 2.56 2.44
CA ALA A 98 1.79 2.91 1.02
C ALA A 98 2.52 4.24 0.83
N GLN A 99 2.20 5.25 1.61
CA GLN A 99 2.88 6.56 1.60
C GLN A 99 4.36 6.43 1.98
N ALA A 100 4.66 5.65 3.03
CA ALA A 100 6.04 5.42 3.46
C ALA A 100 6.88 4.79 2.34
N PHE A 101 6.33 3.81 1.62
CA PHE A 101 6.98 3.20 0.47
C PHE A 101 7.26 4.22 -0.64
N GLN A 102 6.28 5.06 -0.98
CA GLN A 102 6.42 6.11 -2.01
C GLN A 102 7.48 7.15 -1.63
N ASN A 103 7.70 7.38 -0.34
CA ASN A 103 8.67 8.34 0.17
C ASN A 103 10.09 7.78 0.32
N THR A 104 10.31 6.49 0.07
CA THR A 104 11.68 5.94 0.07
C THR A 104 12.50 6.56 -1.06
N PRO A 105 13.82 6.77 -0.87
CA PRO A 105 14.68 7.32 -1.92
C PRO A 105 14.64 6.50 -3.21
N ALA A 106 14.63 5.19 -3.08
CA ALA A 106 14.57 4.26 -4.22
C ALA A 106 13.28 4.44 -5.03
N GLN A 107 12.13 4.57 -4.37
CA GLN A 107 10.85 4.73 -5.06
C GLN A 107 10.69 6.14 -5.65
N LYS A 108 11.22 7.16 -5.01
CA LYS A 108 11.25 8.52 -5.57
C LYS A 108 12.03 8.59 -6.89
N GLU A 109 13.14 7.87 -6.97
CA GLU A 109 13.92 7.76 -8.21
C GLU A 109 13.12 7.09 -9.33
N VAL A 110 12.43 5.99 -9.03
CA VAL A 110 11.55 5.31 -9.99
C VAL A 110 10.45 6.23 -10.47
N ASN A 111 9.79 6.90 -9.56
CA ASN A 111 8.69 7.80 -9.89
C ASN A 111 9.17 8.92 -10.80
N ALA A 112 10.35 9.49 -10.55
CA ALA A 112 10.93 10.52 -11.39
C ALA A 112 11.22 10.03 -12.82
N ILE A 113 11.75 8.81 -12.96
CA ILE A 113 11.99 8.19 -14.29
C ILE A 113 10.67 7.94 -14.99
N ARG A 114 9.68 7.37 -14.29
CA ARG A 114 8.35 7.12 -14.86
C ARG A 114 7.70 8.42 -15.36
N GLU A 115 7.75 9.48 -14.59
CA GLU A 115 7.19 10.79 -14.97
C GLU A 115 7.85 11.38 -16.22
N LYS A 116 9.15 11.19 -16.37
CA LYS A 116 9.90 11.69 -17.55
C LYS A 116 9.66 10.86 -18.81
N THR A 117 9.38 9.57 -18.66
CA THR A 117 9.35 8.61 -19.77
C THR A 117 7.95 8.19 -20.19
N THR A 118 6.92 8.60 -19.45
CA THR A 118 5.54 8.18 -19.69
C THR A 118 4.55 9.30 -19.48
N ASP A 119 3.38 9.15 -20.10
CA ASP A 119 2.17 9.86 -19.71
C ASP A 119 1.39 8.91 -18.76
N SER A 120 1.41 9.20 -17.50
CA SER A 120 0.83 8.31 -16.50
C SER A 120 0.16 9.08 -15.37
N LEU A 121 -0.73 8.39 -14.68
CA LEU A 121 -1.31 8.84 -13.43
C LEU A 121 -1.02 7.83 -12.33
N SER A 122 -0.91 8.30 -11.11
CA SER A 122 -0.73 7.43 -9.96
C SER A 122 -1.40 8.03 -8.74
N PHE A 123 -1.95 7.16 -7.92
CA PHE A 123 -2.63 7.56 -6.69
C PHE A 123 -2.65 6.41 -5.69
N ILE A 124 -2.89 6.75 -4.45
CA ILE A 124 -3.19 5.79 -3.39
C ILE A 124 -4.69 5.84 -3.16
N VAL A 125 -5.33 4.70 -3.15
CA VAL A 125 -6.77 4.57 -2.84
C VAL A 125 -6.95 3.59 -1.70
N GLU A 126 -7.79 3.97 -0.76
CA GLU A 126 -8.18 3.10 0.35
C GLU A 126 -9.14 2.03 -0.15
N GLY A 127 -8.88 0.79 0.24
CA GLY A 127 -9.73 -0.33 -0.10
C GLY A 127 -10.97 -0.41 0.78
N TYR A 128 -11.86 -1.32 0.42
CA TYR A 128 -13.06 -1.58 1.21
C TYR A 128 -12.70 -2.39 2.46
N ALA A 129 -13.13 -1.91 3.61
CA ALA A 129 -12.99 -2.64 4.87
C ALA A 129 -14.27 -3.46 5.12
N ASN A 130 -14.14 -4.78 5.18
CA ASN A 130 -15.23 -5.70 5.53
C ASN A 130 -15.38 -5.81 7.04
#